data_f0efccfcee7b5a2052e6cd0404dabfeb
#
_entry.id   f0efccfcee7b5a2052e6cd0404dabfeb
#
_cell.length_a   1.000
_cell.length_b   1.000
_cell.length_c   1.000
_cell.angle_alpha   90.00
_cell.angle_beta   90.00
_cell.angle_gamma   90.00
#
_symmetry.space_group_name_H-M   'P 1'
#
loop_
_entity.id
_entity.type
_entity.pdbx_description
1 polymer ?
#
loop_
_entity_poly.entity_id
_entity_poly.type
_entity_poly.pdbx_seq_one_letter_code
_entity_poly.pdbx_strand_id
1 'polypeptide(L)'
;MRKKNAFINVTASMGRGLLYAYLYIMFRPKICYQSRKAKEEIEKGGVIFIGNHVGHNDGQMFYMLFKNSVLIIAKDWADKKILKWLTSGGKFISVDRFGTDITWIRGASEHLRAGDNMIIFPEGHTSKTGVMDEFKPG
;
A
#
# COMPACT_ATOMS: atom_id res chain seq x y z
N MET A 1 -17.57 13.53 18.87
CA MET A 1 -16.98 12.99 17.65
C MET A 1 -15.45 12.90 17.69
N ARG A 2 -14.70 13.96 18.06
CA ARG A 2 -13.20 13.99 18.04
C ARG A 2 -12.53 12.91 18.91
N LYS A 3 -13.03 12.63 20.13
CA LYS A 3 -12.48 11.59 21.03
C LYS A 3 -12.66 10.15 20.48
N LYS A 4 -13.82 9.87 19.84
CA LYS A 4 -14.10 8.56 19.23
C LYS A 4 -13.14 8.27 18.07
N ASN A 5 -12.86 9.26 17.23
CA ASN A 5 -11.91 9.12 16.14
C ASN A 5 -10.47 8.92 16.63
N ALA A 6 -10.07 9.60 17.71
CA ALA A 6 -8.74 9.40 18.31
C ALA A 6 -8.57 7.97 18.86
N PHE A 7 -9.57 7.44 19.56
CA PHE A 7 -9.56 6.06 20.07
C PHE A 7 -9.46 5.04 18.92
N ILE A 8 -10.27 5.20 17.87
CA ILE A 8 -10.21 4.32 16.69
C ILE A 8 -8.82 4.37 16.04
N ASN A 9 -8.22 5.55 15.90
CA ASN A 9 -6.89 5.68 15.29
C ASN A 9 -5.80 5.02 16.14
N VAL A 10 -5.86 5.14 17.45
CA VAL A 10 -4.91 4.47 18.37
C VAL A 10 -5.04 2.96 18.28
N THR A 11 -6.24 2.42 18.37
CA THR A 11 -6.47 0.96 18.29
C THR A 11 -6.08 0.41 16.90
N ALA A 12 -6.37 1.15 15.82
CA ALA A 12 -5.95 0.79 14.48
C ALA A 12 -4.42 0.81 14.32
N SER A 13 -3.74 1.77 14.94
CA SER A 13 -2.27 1.83 14.93
C SER A 13 -1.66 0.63 15.67
N MET A 14 -2.22 0.24 16.81
CA MET A 14 -1.79 -0.96 17.54
C MET A 14 -2.04 -2.23 16.69
N GLY A 15 -3.22 -2.35 16.07
CA GLY A 15 -3.55 -3.47 15.18
C GLY A 15 -2.59 -3.57 14.00
N ARG A 16 -2.23 -2.45 13.38
CA ARG A 16 -1.18 -2.42 12.32
C ARG A 16 0.17 -2.86 12.86
N GLY A 17 0.56 -2.40 14.05
CA GLY A 17 1.82 -2.80 14.69
C GLY A 17 1.91 -4.32 14.89
N LEU A 18 0.84 -4.93 15.40
CA LEU A 18 0.76 -6.38 15.58
C LEU A 18 0.78 -7.14 14.23
N LEU A 19 0.04 -6.64 13.24
CA LEU A 19 0.07 -7.20 11.89
C LEU A 19 1.48 -7.15 11.29
N TYR A 20 2.17 -6.03 11.44
CA TYR A 20 3.53 -5.88 10.91
C TYR A 20 4.54 -6.77 11.64
N ALA A 21 4.42 -6.90 12.96
CA ALA A 21 5.25 -7.84 13.72
C ALA A 21 5.02 -9.28 13.23
N TYR A 22 3.77 -9.67 13.03
CA TYR A 22 3.42 -10.98 12.47
C TYR A 22 4.01 -11.18 11.06
N LEU A 23 3.81 -10.23 10.15
CA LEU A 23 4.33 -10.31 8.78
C LEU A 23 5.87 -10.37 8.78
N TYR A 24 6.52 -9.59 9.64
CA TYR A 24 7.98 -9.61 9.75
C TYR A 24 8.52 -10.95 10.23
N ILE A 25 7.88 -11.55 11.24
CA ILE A 25 8.28 -12.86 11.77
C ILE A 25 8.06 -13.97 10.74
N MET A 26 6.92 -13.96 10.07
CA MET A 26 6.53 -14.99 9.11
C MET A 26 7.33 -14.93 7.80
N PHE A 27 7.51 -13.75 7.23
CA PHE A 27 8.09 -13.58 5.90
C PHE A 27 9.55 -13.13 5.93
N ARG A 28 10.04 -12.57 7.05
CA ARG A 28 11.40 -12.05 7.21
C ARG A 28 11.87 -11.22 6.01
N PRO A 29 11.09 -10.20 5.59
CA PRO A 29 11.37 -9.48 4.37
C PRO A 29 12.72 -8.77 4.45
N LYS A 30 13.45 -8.78 3.34
CA LYS A 30 14.74 -8.09 3.22
C LYS A 30 14.67 -7.10 2.05
N ILE A 31 15.14 -5.87 2.31
CA ILE A 31 15.27 -4.87 1.26
C ILE A 31 16.71 -4.92 0.74
N CYS A 32 16.84 -5.21 -0.55
CA CYS A 32 18.11 -5.13 -1.26
C CYS A 32 18.05 -4.00 -2.28
N TYR A 33 18.88 -2.99 -2.11
CA TYR A 33 18.99 -1.87 -3.05
C TYR A 33 20.03 -2.18 -4.13
N GLN A 34 19.70 -1.89 -5.38
CA GLN A 34 20.62 -2.04 -6.50
C GLN A 34 21.85 -1.13 -6.36
N SER A 35 21.66 0.05 -5.76
CA SER A 35 22.75 1.02 -5.54
C SER A 35 22.41 1.94 -4.35
N ARG A 36 23.45 2.64 -3.85
CA ARG A 36 23.27 3.69 -2.84
C ARG A 36 22.36 4.81 -3.36
N LYS A 37 22.53 5.19 -4.63
CA LYS A 37 21.69 6.22 -5.26
C LYS A 37 20.21 5.82 -5.27
N ALA A 38 19.90 4.57 -5.63
CA ALA A 38 18.53 4.07 -5.60
C ALA A 38 17.91 4.16 -4.20
N LYS A 39 18.69 3.83 -3.15
CA LYS A 39 18.24 3.99 -1.77
C LYS A 39 17.94 5.44 -1.44
N GLU A 40 18.84 6.36 -1.77
CA GLU A 40 18.69 7.79 -1.52
C GLU A 40 17.46 8.39 -2.23
N GLU A 41 17.18 7.97 -3.48
CA GLU A 41 15.99 8.41 -4.22
C GLU A 41 14.68 7.92 -3.55
N ILE A 42 14.66 6.67 -3.10
CA ILE A 42 13.51 6.11 -2.39
C ILE A 42 13.27 6.82 -1.04
N GLU A 43 14.34 7.16 -0.34
CA GLU A 43 14.27 7.88 0.94
C GLU A 43 13.79 9.33 0.78
N LYS A 44 14.06 9.98 -0.35
CA LYS A 44 13.50 11.30 -0.69
C LYS A 44 11.99 11.25 -0.89
N GLY A 45 11.47 10.11 -1.34
CA GLY A 45 10.04 9.92 -1.60
C GLY A 45 9.59 10.37 -2.98
N GLY A 46 8.28 10.24 -3.24
CA GLY A 46 7.67 10.54 -4.53
C GLY A 46 7.96 9.46 -5.60
N VAL A 47 8.25 8.23 -5.19
CA VAL A 47 8.61 7.11 -6.07
C VAL A 47 7.40 6.20 -6.27
N ILE A 48 7.19 5.77 -7.51
CA ILE A 48 6.26 4.71 -7.87
C ILE A 48 7.05 3.41 -8.00
N PHE A 49 6.72 2.45 -7.15
CA PHE A 49 7.22 1.08 -7.26
C PHE A 49 6.29 0.28 -8.16
N ILE A 50 6.87 -0.48 -9.04
CA ILE A 50 6.15 -1.46 -9.87
C ILE A 50 6.62 -2.83 -9.42
N GLY A 51 5.68 -3.67 -9.01
CA GLY A 51 5.98 -5.01 -8.50
C GLY A 51 5.00 -6.05 -9.03
N ASN A 52 5.42 -7.31 -8.98
CA ASN A 52 4.53 -8.44 -9.18
C ASN A 52 3.65 -8.67 -7.96
N HIS A 53 2.42 -9.13 -8.19
CA HIS A 53 1.44 -9.38 -7.13
C HIS A 53 1.25 -10.87 -6.89
N VAL A 54 2.02 -11.43 -5.97
CA VAL A 54 2.02 -12.88 -5.69
C VAL A 54 1.23 -13.27 -4.45
N GLY A 55 0.89 -12.31 -3.59
CA GLY A 55 0.17 -12.57 -2.35
C GLY A 55 -0.64 -11.40 -1.83
N HIS A 56 -1.68 -11.70 -1.07
CA HIS A 56 -2.56 -10.67 -0.48
C HIS A 56 -1.85 -9.71 0.47
N ASN A 57 -0.65 -10.08 0.95
CA ASN A 57 0.11 -9.28 1.92
C ASN A 57 1.15 -8.35 1.25
N ASP A 58 1.32 -8.39 -0.07
CA ASP A 58 2.38 -7.62 -0.75
C ASP A 58 2.25 -6.12 -0.51
N GLY A 59 1.04 -5.59 -0.64
CA GLY A 59 0.77 -4.18 -0.38
C GLY A 59 1.03 -3.78 1.08
N GLN A 60 0.64 -4.63 2.04
CA GLN A 60 0.88 -4.40 3.46
C GLN A 60 2.36 -4.48 3.80
N MET A 61 3.10 -5.43 3.22
CA MET A 61 4.55 -5.53 3.38
C MET A 61 5.26 -4.30 2.82
N PHE A 62 4.86 -3.83 1.63
CA PHE A 62 5.38 -2.59 1.08
C PHE A 62 5.13 -1.40 2.02
N TYR A 63 3.89 -1.24 2.49
CA TYR A 63 3.52 -0.16 3.39
C TYR A 63 4.30 -0.19 4.72
N MET A 64 4.64 -1.39 5.21
CA MET A 64 5.45 -1.58 6.41
C MET A 64 6.92 -1.22 6.18
N LEU A 65 7.48 -1.64 5.03
CA LEU A 65 8.91 -1.54 4.77
C LEU A 65 9.34 -0.13 4.34
N PHE A 66 8.47 0.62 3.68
CA PHE A 66 8.80 1.94 3.17
C PHE A 66 8.03 3.03 3.92
N LYS A 67 8.78 3.97 4.49
CA LYS A 67 8.19 5.15 5.15
C LYS A 67 7.47 6.03 4.11
N ASN A 68 6.51 6.80 4.59
CA ASN A 68 5.72 7.71 3.74
C ASN A 68 5.09 7.01 2.54
N SER A 69 4.55 5.82 2.76
CA SER A 69 3.90 5.05 1.71
C SER A 69 2.41 5.30 1.67
N VAL A 70 1.85 5.21 0.47
CA VAL A 70 0.41 5.18 0.20
C VAL A 70 0.06 3.82 -0.35
N LEU A 71 -0.95 3.18 0.22
CA LEU A 71 -1.43 1.91 -0.27
C LEU A 71 -2.67 2.11 -1.13
N ILE A 72 -2.63 1.59 -2.35
CA ILE A 72 -3.79 1.54 -3.25
C ILE A 72 -4.54 0.24 -2.96
N ILE A 73 -5.82 0.37 -2.64
CA ILE A 73 -6.68 -0.76 -2.26
C ILE A 73 -7.91 -0.77 -3.16
N ALA A 74 -8.26 -1.94 -3.68
CA ALA A 74 -9.51 -2.10 -4.40
C ALA A 74 -10.70 -1.79 -3.48
N LYS A 75 -11.71 -1.09 -4.02
CA LYS A 75 -12.88 -0.58 -3.27
C LYS A 75 -13.64 -1.68 -2.53
N ASP A 76 -13.85 -2.82 -3.19
CA ASP A 76 -14.50 -4.00 -2.62
C ASP A 76 -13.79 -4.54 -1.36
N TRP A 77 -12.48 -4.37 -1.27
CA TRP A 77 -11.68 -4.68 -0.09
C TRP A 77 -11.68 -3.54 0.93
N ALA A 78 -11.55 -2.29 0.47
CA ALA A 78 -11.52 -1.11 1.33
C ALA A 78 -12.82 -0.96 2.15
N ASP A 79 -13.95 -1.44 1.63
CA ASP A 79 -15.26 -1.37 2.29
C ASP A 79 -15.47 -2.40 3.41
N LYS A 80 -14.59 -3.40 3.53
CA LYS A 80 -14.66 -4.39 4.63
C LYS A 80 -14.36 -3.71 5.97
N LYS A 81 -15.22 -3.98 6.99
CA LYS A 81 -15.14 -3.33 8.32
C LYS A 81 -13.75 -3.41 8.96
N ILE A 82 -13.09 -4.58 8.87
CA ILE A 82 -11.75 -4.77 9.44
C ILE A 82 -10.70 -3.94 8.71
N LEU A 83 -10.78 -3.83 7.39
CA LEU A 83 -9.87 -3.02 6.61
C LEU A 83 -10.11 -1.53 6.85
N LYS A 84 -11.36 -1.08 6.88
CA LYS A 84 -11.71 0.29 7.30
C LYS A 84 -11.10 0.65 8.65
N TRP A 85 -11.13 -0.27 9.61
CA TRP A 85 -10.51 -0.05 10.91
C TRP A 85 -8.98 -0.01 10.81
N LEU A 86 -8.35 -0.99 10.15
CA LEU A 86 -6.89 -1.05 9.98
C LEU A 86 -6.33 0.15 9.19
N THR A 87 -7.07 0.65 8.22
CA THR A 87 -6.66 1.81 7.40
C THR A 87 -6.94 3.15 8.07
N SER A 88 -7.66 3.16 9.18
CA SER A 88 -7.97 4.38 9.92
C SER A 88 -6.70 5.11 10.36
N GLY A 89 -6.57 6.39 9.96
CA GLY A 89 -5.39 7.21 10.24
C GLY A 89 -4.15 6.91 9.39
N GLY A 90 -4.25 6.01 8.40
CA GLY A 90 -3.20 5.75 7.41
C GLY A 90 -3.45 6.49 6.08
N LYS A 91 -2.51 6.38 5.15
CA LYS A 91 -2.61 6.94 3.81
C LYS A 91 -3.06 5.83 2.84
N PHE A 92 -4.29 5.94 2.33
CA PHE A 92 -4.88 4.93 1.47
C PHE A 92 -5.67 5.57 0.35
N ILE A 93 -5.60 4.97 -0.83
CA ILE A 93 -6.41 5.33 -2.00
C ILE A 93 -7.27 4.14 -2.36
N SER A 94 -8.57 4.34 -2.40
CA SER A 94 -9.54 3.33 -2.85
C SER A 94 -9.75 3.46 -4.35
N VAL A 95 -9.64 2.34 -5.08
CA VAL A 95 -9.78 2.29 -6.53
C VAL A 95 -10.89 1.33 -6.92
N ASP A 96 -11.81 1.80 -7.75
CA ASP A 96 -12.77 0.93 -8.42
C ASP A 96 -12.11 0.32 -9.67
N ARG A 97 -11.82 -0.99 -9.58
CA ARG A 97 -11.13 -1.72 -10.66
C ARG A 97 -11.98 -1.94 -11.91
N PHE A 98 -13.27 -1.73 -11.80
CA PHE A 98 -14.24 -1.98 -12.89
C PHE A 98 -14.93 -0.70 -13.35
N GLY A 99 -14.70 0.40 -12.64
CA GLY A 99 -15.24 1.71 -12.96
C GLY A 99 -14.33 2.51 -13.89
N THR A 100 -14.90 3.51 -14.53
CA THR A 100 -14.19 4.50 -15.34
C THR A 100 -13.73 5.71 -14.50
N ASP A 101 -13.85 5.62 -13.18
CA ASP A 101 -13.50 6.72 -12.28
C ASP A 101 -11.98 6.85 -12.15
N ILE A 102 -11.45 7.93 -12.72
CA ILE A 102 -10.02 8.27 -12.67
C ILE A 102 -9.67 9.23 -11.51
N THR A 103 -10.61 9.53 -10.62
CA THR A 103 -10.36 10.48 -9.51
C THR A 103 -9.26 10.01 -8.58
N TRP A 104 -9.06 8.71 -8.46
CA TRP A 104 -7.95 8.13 -7.70
C TRP A 104 -6.57 8.56 -8.22
N ILE A 105 -6.43 8.79 -9.54
CA ILE A 105 -5.17 9.24 -10.18
C ILE A 105 -4.79 10.63 -9.65
N ARG A 106 -5.78 11.50 -9.46
CA ARG A 106 -5.54 12.82 -8.88
C ARG A 106 -5.03 12.69 -7.44
N GLY A 107 -5.68 11.88 -6.61
CA GLY A 107 -5.22 11.62 -5.25
C GLY A 107 -3.82 11.00 -5.22
N ALA A 108 -3.53 10.05 -6.10
CA ALA A 108 -2.20 9.46 -6.26
C ALA A 108 -1.14 10.51 -6.62
N SER A 109 -1.46 11.40 -7.57
CA SER A 109 -0.56 12.49 -7.98
C SER A 109 -0.30 13.49 -6.85
N GLU A 110 -1.31 13.81 -6.04
CA GLU A 110 -1.17 14.68 -4.88
C GLU A 110 -0.23 14.06 -3.83
N HIS A 111 -0.38 12.78 -3.55
CA HIS A 111 0.50 12.05 -2.64
C HIS A 111 1.94 11.97 -3.13
N LEU A 112 2.16 11.66 -4.41
CA LEU A 112 3.49 11.64 -5.01
C LEU A 112 4.20 13.00 -4.93
N ARG A 113 3.46 14.07 -5.24
CA ARG A 113 3.98 15.46 -5.12
C ARG A 113 4.30 15.85 -3.67
N ALA A 114 3.59 15.26 -2.70
CA ALA A 114 3.86 15.45 -1.28
C ALA A 114 5.07 14.62 -0.77
N GLY A 115 5.70 13.83 -1.65
CA GLY A 115 6.84 12.99 -1.30
C GLY A 115 6.45 11.61 -0.76
N ASP A 116 5.20 11.19 -0.95
CA ASP A 116 4.79 9.84 -0.57
C ASP A 116 5.17 8.83 -1.64
N ASN A 117 5.61 7.66 -1.22
CA ASN A 117 5.89 6.52 -2.11
C ASN A 117 4.62 5.69 -2.32
N MET A 118 4.47 5.06 -3.47
CA MET A 118 3.38 4.13 -3.71
C MET A 118 3.82 2.90 -4.49
N ILE A 119 3.06 1.81 -4.35
CA ILE A 119 3.25 0.61 -5.16
C ILE A 119 2.04 0.40 -6.07
N ILE A 120 2.33 0.01 -7.28
CA ILE A 120 1.36 -0.41 -8.28
C ILE A 120 1.68 -1.85 -8.69
N PHE A 121 0.65 -2.68 -8.71
CA PHE A 121 0.70 -4.03 -9.26
C PHE A 121 -0.02 -4.00 -10.62
N PRO A 122 0.72 -3.89 -11.72
CA PRO A 122 0.10 -3.65 -13.04
C PRO A 122 -0.71 -4.84 -13.57
N GLU A 123 -0.53 -6.01 -12.99
CA GLU A 123 -1.35 -7.20 -13.24
C GLU A 123 -2.82 -7.00 -12.86
N GLY A 124 -3.10 -6.12 -11.87
CA GLY A 124 -4.45 -5.82 -11.38
C GLY A 124 -5.12 -6.95 -10.60
N HIS A 125 -4.43 -8.05 -10.37
CA HIS A 125 -4.87 -9.20 -9.57
C HIS A 125 -3.67 -9.95 -8.99
N THR A 126 -3.92 -10.82 -8.01
CA THR A 126 -2.88 -11.68 -7.44
C THR A 126 -2.59 -12.84 -8.40
N SER A 127 -1.31 -13.03 -8.75
CA SER A 127 -0.87 -14.15 -9.59
C SER A 127 -1.20 -15.49 -8.93
N LYS A 128 -1.73 -16.42 -9.72
CA LYS A 128 -2.02 -17.79 -9.26
C LYS A 128 -0.81 -18.71 -9.36
N THR A 129 0.14 -18.36 -10.20
CA THR A 129 1.33 -19.17 -10.52
C THR A 129 2.59 -18.70 -9.79
N GLY A 130 2.54 -17.51 -9.17
CA GLY A 130 3.70 -16.85 -8.59
C GLY A 130 4.62 -16.18 -9.63
N VAL A 131 4.28 -16.28 -10.90
CA VAL A 131 4.97 -15.59 -12.00
C VAL A 131 4.21 -14.30 -12.32
N MET A 132 4.92 -13.28 -12.77
CA MET A 132 4.34 -12.02 -13.22
C MET A 132 3.44 -12.24 -14.43
N ASP A 133 2.19 -11.81 -14.34
CA ASP A 133 1.20 -11.89 -15.42
C ASP A 133 1.30 -10.66 -16.35
N GLU A 134 0.54 -10.68 -17.45
CA GLU A 134 0.45 -9.55 -18.37
C GLU A 134 -0.05 -8.28 -17.68
N PHE A 135 0.57 -7.15 -18.01
CA PHE A 135 0.14 -5.85 -17.50
C PHE A 135 -1.16 -5.43 -18.17
N LYS A 136 -2.11 -5.03 -17.37
CA LYS A 136 -3.36 -4.46 -17.87
C LYS A 136 -3.11 -3.04 -18.35
N PRO A 137 -3.66 -2.67 -19.53
CA PRO A 137 -3.68 -1.27 -19.94
C PRO A 137 -4.51 -0.49 -18.90
N GLY A 138 -3.96 0.63 -18.45
CA GLY A 138 -4.61 1.54 -17.52
C GLY A 138 -5.65 2.41 -18.17
#